data_a4c014518d9fd8294e64b03c1efffda3
#
_entry.id   a4c014518d9fd8294e64b03c1efffda3
#
_cell.length_a   1.000
_cell.length_b   1.000
_cell.length_c   1.000
_cell.angle_alpha   90.00
_cell.angle_beta   90.00
_cell.angle_gamma   90.00
#
_symmetry.space_group_name_H-M   'P 1'
#
loop_
_entity.id
_entity.type
_entity.pdbx_description
1 polymer ?
#
loop_
_entity_poly.entity_id
_entity_poly.type
_entity_poly.pdbx_seq_one_letter_code
_entity_poly.pdbx_strand_id
1 'polypeptide(L)'
;MALILAYQVLYYMPRMKKVDEARRARMAVEQVEKAAVERSTGEGAGTAGVGVDTLRTPADTTGAGSVTTAVAGFPIVEPAKIRRITVRTPLYDVALTTAGAELVSARLARYRTQGELVELIAQDDSPGLGGIADVSLLGDDRTLPLSSVAFDAFAEGSSAPLEDGAVVVIDKGTPGAGLFFRVTGADGAEIERYYTFDPESYVIRSGIRFGSGGLPFVRSVRWGLGPGLRPTEVNVPVDLAQLRVSLRLGDEYHRKKRGDFDERFSGTVHWAALQMKYFTVALMAPTPVGGEARLEGRKTDGFMTASIDLPAAERQGRVEQSVDLYIGPIDFDALKALGKGLEKNVELGSKYLRPVSAAVLWSLLKLHTIIPNYGIVIILISVFTKVLFYRLTHKSFKSMRDMQALQPRLQALKEKYKNDRQKLSQETMKLYKEAGVNPLGGCLPMVLQMPVFITLFNVLRNTIELRQAPFFAWMNDLSQPDVLATLPVSLPLLGNAVSVLPVLMGAGMLVQSRIGGSIAGPESSATQSKALQHMLPIVFTVLFYKMPSGLVLYWLVNTVLSIWQQYYINKGAEKAERERAEYAKTS
;
A
#
# COMPACT_ATOMS: atom_id res chain seq x y z
N MET A 1 -4.22 24.28 -9.32
CA MET A 1 -5.25 25.00 -8.57
C MET A 1 -6.66 24.55 -8.94
N ALA A 2 -7.11 24.68 -10.21
CA ALA A 2 -8.47 24.28 -10.59
C ALA A 2 -8.80 22.81 -10.31
N LEU A 3 -7.89 21.86 -10.53
CA LEU A 3 -8.09 20.42 -10.21
C LEU A 3 -8.05 20.14 -8.71
N ILE A 4 -7.24 20.85 -7.93
CA ILE A 4 -7.24 20.76 -6.47
C ILE A 4 -8.53 21.40 -5.92
N LEU A 5 -8.97 22.53 -6.49
CA LEU A 5 -10.26 23.13 -6.19
C LEU A 5 -11.43 22.26 -6.67
N ALA A 6 -11.38 21.68 -7.85
CA ALA A 6 -12.37 20.71 -8.32
C ALA A 6 -12.42 19.44 -7.47
N TYR A 7 -11.28 18.91 -7.05
CA TYR A 7 -11.21 17.81 -6.10
C TYR A 7 -11.73 18.20 -4.72
N GLN A 8 -11.39 19.39 -4.21
CA GLN A 8 -11.94 19.91 -2.95
C GLN A 8 -13.45 20.15 -3.05
N VAL A 9 -13.93 20.77 -4.11
CA VAL A 9 -15.36 21.10 -4.27
C VAL A 9 -16.21 19.89 -4.63
N LEU A 10 -15.75 19.03 -5.54
CA LEU A 10 -16.55 17.91 -6.04
C LEU A 10 -16.40 16.63 -5.21
N TYR A 11 -15.31 16.46 -4.49
CA TYR A 11 -15.01 15.23 -3.78
C TYR A 11 -14.82 15.40 -2.27
N TYR A 12 -14.10 16.44 -1.83
CA TYR A 12 -13.77 16.66 -0.42
C TYR A 12 -14.89 17.37 0.34
N MET A 13 -15.45 18.46 -0.20
CA MET A 13 -16.56 19.18 0.44
C MET A 13 -17.83 18.34 0.66
N PRO A 14 -18.31 17.52 -0.31
CA PRO A 14 -19.48 16.67 -0.05
C PRO A 14 -19.22 15.62 1.02
N ARG A 15 -17.98 15.12 1.13
CA ARG A 15 -17.59 14.18 2.19
C ARG A 15 -17.48 14.85 3.55
N MET A 16 -16.92 16.06 3.60
CA MET A 16 -16.87 16.84 4.85
C MET A 16 -18.28 17.20 5.33
N LYS A 17 -19.20 17.59 4.44
CA LYS A 17 -20.61 17.80 4.83
C LYS A 17 -21.24 16.54 5.44
N LYS A 18 -21.06 15.37 4.83
CA LYS A 18 -21.55 14.11 5.39
C LYS A 18 -20.89 13.75 6.74
N VAL A 19 -19.61 14.04 6.92
CA VAL A 19 -18.90 13.82 8.19
C VAL A 19 -19.39 14.80 9.26
N ASP A 20 -19.61 16.08 8.90
CA ASP A 20 -20.15 17.09 9.82
C ASP A 20 -21.62 16.80 10.17
N GLU A 21 -22.44 16.33 9.23
CA GLU A 21 -23.80 15.88 9.49
C GLU A 21 -23.83 14.65 10.42
N ALA A 22 -22.96 13.67 10.17
CA ALA A 22 -22.82 12.50 11.03
C ALA A 22 -22.31 12.87 12.44
N ARG A 23 -21.40 13.85 12.54
CA ARG A 23 -20.89 14.38 13.82
C ARG A 23 -21.97 15.13 14.58
N ARG A 24 -22.78 15.97 13.89
CA ARG A 24 -23.94 16.67 14.49
C ARG A 24 -25.01 15.68 14.96
N ALA A 25 -25.30 14.63 14.17
CA ALA A 25 -26.23 13.58 14.56
C ALA A 25 -25.73 12.83 15.82
N ARG A 26 -24.44 12.49 15.91
CA ARG A 26 -23.84 11.87 17.10
C ARG A 26 -23.92 12.78 18.33
N MET A 27 -23.60 14.05 18.19
CA MET A 27 -23.71 15.01 19.31
C MET A 27 -25.16 15.21 19.75
N ALA A 28 -26.11 15.18 18.83
CA ALA A 28 -27.54 15.24 19.16
C ALA A 28 -27.99 14.00 19.94
N VAL A 29 -27.55 12.80 19.54
CA VAL A 29 -27.82 11.55 20.27
C VAL A 29 -27.20 11.59 21.66
N GLU A 30 -25.94 12.02 21.78
CA GLU A 30 -25.23 12.14 23.06
C GLU A 30 -25.90 13.18 23.99
N GLN A 31 -26.43 14.28 23.45
CA GLN A 31 -27.22 15.26 24.23
C GLN A 31 -28.56 14.68 24.70
N VAL A 32 -29.25 13.91 23.86
CA VAL A 32 -30.49 13.22 24.26
C VAL A 32 -30.22 12.16 25.33
N GLU A 33 -29.11 11.43 25.22
CA GLU A 33 -28.70 10.42 26.18
C GLU A 33 -28.30 11.06 27.52
N LYS A 34 -27.56 12.18 27.53
CA LYS A 34 -27.29 12.97 28.73
C LYS A 34 -28.56 13.54 29.39
N ALA A 35 -29.47 14.07 28.57
CA ALA A 35 -30.74 14.56 29.08
C ALA A 35 -31.66 13.45 29.63
N ALA A 36 -31.55 12.22 29.08
CA ALA A 36 -32.24 11.04 29.61
C ALA A 36 -31.65 10.57 30.96
N VAL A 37 -30.31 10.60 31.09
CA VAL A 37 -29.60 10.29 32.36
C VAL A 37 -29.91 11.34 33.44
N GLU A 38 -29.94 12.63 33.10
CA GLU A 38 -30.31 13.70 34.03
C GLU A 38 -31.79 13.61 34.47
N ARG A 39 -32.70 13.13 33.64
CA ARG A 39 -34.10 12.87 34.01
C ARG A 39 -34.24 11.62 34.92
N SER A 40 -33.38 10.60 34.72
CA SER A 40 -33.40 9.39 35.56
C SER A 40 -32.77 9.59 36.93
N THR A 41 -31.93 10.62 37.12
CA THR A 41 -31.33 10.97 38.40
C THR A 41 -32.14 11.98 39.24
N GLY A 42 -33.24 12.51 38.67
CA GLY A 42 -34.10 13.53 39.29
C GLY A 42 -35.33 13.00 40.06
N GLU A 43 -35.72 11.74 39.97
CA GLU A 43 -36.86 11.16 40.67
C GLU A 43 -36.46 9.91 41.46
N GLY A 44 -36.29 10.06 42.77
CA GLY A 44 -36.13 8.92 43.64
C GLY A 44 -35.35 9.13 44.93
N ALA A 45 -35.75 10.08 45.76
CA ALA A 45 -35.37 10.08 47.19
C ALA A 45 -36.36 9.23 47.97
N GLY A 46 -35.95 8.05 48.42
CA GLY A 46 -36.76 7.19 49.29
C GLY A 46 -36.00 5.95 49.76
N THR A 47 -35.30 6.11 50.86
CA THR A 47 -34.90 5.12 51.92
C THR A 47 -34.95 3.63 51.62
N ALA A 48 -33.83 2.94 51.78
CA ALA A 48 -33.51 1.96 52.83
C ALA A 48 -32.40 0.97 52.38
N GLY A 49 -31.33 0.93 53.14
CA GLY A 49 -30.77 -0.24 53.79
C GLY A 49 -29.85 -1.22 53.05
N VAL A 50 -28.55 -1.10 53.36
CA VAL A 50 -27.61 -2.22 53.67
C VAL A 50 -27.31 -3.26 52.56
N GLY A 51 -26.03 -3.31 52.21
CA GLY A 51 -25.43 -4.45 51.53
C GLY A 51 -24.13 -4.09 50.81
N VAL A 52 -23.01 -4.13 51.53
CA VAL A 52 -21.67 -4.13 50.93
C VAL A 52 -21.50 -5.43 50.16
N ASP A 53 -21.29 -5.35 48.87
CA ASP A 53 -20.57 -6.43 48.15
C ASP A 53 -19.81 -5.92 46.93
N THR A 54 -18.56 -6.16 47.04
CA THR A 54 -17.46 -6.36 46.09
C THR A 54 -17.66 -5.98 44.61
N LEU A 55 -16.76 -5.10 44.17
CA LEU A 55 -16.33 -4.82 42.80
C LEU A 55 -16.40 -6.05 41.88
N ARG A 56 -17.34 -6.05 40.97
CA ARG A 56 -17.26 -6.86 39.75
C ARG A 56 -17.06 -5.93 38.56
N THR A 57 -15.88 -6.05 37.96
CA THR A 57 -15.60 -5.62 36.58
C THR A 57 -16.62 -6.22 35.59
N PRO A 58 -17.14 -5.48 34.63
CA PRO A 58 -17.99 -6.06 33.61
C PRO A 58 -17.13 -6.94 32.71
N ALA A 59 -17.36 -8.24 32.76
CA ALA A 59 -16.83 -9.20 31.81
C ALA A 59 -17.56 -9.04 30.49
N ASP A 60 -16.77 -8.95 29.44
CA ASP A 60 -17.15 -9.01 28.03
C ASP A 60 -18.16 -10.11 27.74
N THR A 61 -19.31 -9.71 27.21
CA THR A 61 -20.21 -10.59 26.48
C THR A 61 -19.76 -10.67 25.02
N THR A 62 -18.70 -11.37 24.77
CA THR A 62 -18.48 -12.01 23.47
C THR A 62 -19.21 -13.34 23.51
N GLY A 63 -20.14 -13.53 22.60
CA GLY A 63 -20.75 -14.83 22.32
C GLY A 63 -19.69 -15.81 21.78
N ALA A 64 -18.83 -16.28 22.66
CA ALA A 64 -18.02 -17.45 22.47
C ALA A 64 -18.83 -18.64 22.96
N GLY A 65 -19.30 -19.46 22.02
CA GLY A 65 -19.70 -20.82 22.36
C GLY A 65 -18.61 -21.43 23.23
N SER A 66 -18.98 -22.04 24.33
CA SER A 66 -18.11 -22.60 25.36
C SER A 66 -16.97 -23.34 24.71
N VAL A 67 -15.76 -22.80 24.82
CA VAL A 67 -14.51 -23.50 24.50
C VAL A 67 -14.39 -24.59 25.58
N THR A 68 -14.89 -25.77 25.25
CA THR A 68 -14.73 -26.93 26.10
C THR A 68 -13.26 -27.30 26.06
N THR A 69 -12.60 -27.14 27.14
CA THR A 69 -11.20 -27.46 27.43
C THR A 69 -10.92 -28.96 27.48
N ALA A 70 -11.34 -29.70 26.50
CA ALA A 70 -10.83 -31.02 26.20
C ALA A 70 -10.61 -31.04 24.69
N VAL A 71 -9.38 -30.81 24.30
CA VAL A 71 -8.90 -31.07 22.96
C VAL A 71 -9.04 -32.56 22.73
N ALA A 72 -10.23 -33.03 22.39
CA ALA A 72 -10.67 -34.37 22.10
C ALA A 72 -9.54 -35.41 22.01
N GLY A 73 -8.94 -35.74 23.16
CA GLY A 73 -7.94 -36.83 23.24
C GLY A 73 -6.57 -36.55 22.62
N PHE A 74 -6.29 -35.38 22.02
CA PHE A 74 -4.96 -35.07 21.46
C PHE A 74 -4.01 -34.50 22.51
N PRO A 75 -2.67 -34.75 22.40
CA PRO A 75 -1.67 -34.16 23.26
C PRO A 75 -1.72 -32.62 23.22
N ILE A 76 -1.80 -31.98 24.39
CA ILE A 76 -1.81 -30.52 24.52
C ILE A 76 -0.37 -29.99 24.42
N VAL A 77 -0.22 -28.81 23.85
CA VAL A 77 1.05 -28.11 23.77
C VAL A 77 1.57 -27.78 25.16
N GLU A 78 2.75 -28.30 25.50
CA GLU A 78 3.52 -27.93 26.66
C GLU A 78 4.62 -26.96 26.23
N PRO A 79 4.67 -25.71 26.72
CA PRO A 79 5.63 -24.71 26.23
C PRO A 79 7.09 -25.17 26.26
N ALA A 80 7.48 -25.97 27.25
CA ALA A 80 8.85 -26.48 27.40
C ALA A 80 9.21 -27.57 26.37
N LYS A 81 8.24 -28.13 25.64
CA LYS A 81 8.44 -29.21 24.65
C LYS A 81 8.22 -28.75 23.21
N ILE A 82 7.98 -27.45 23.00
CA ILE A 82 7.82 -26.90 21.64
C ILE A 82 9.18 -26.97 20.95
N ARG A 83 9.20 -27.63 19.79
CA ARG A 83 10.38 -27.69 18.90
C ARG A 83 10.18 -26.77 17.72
N ARG A 84 11.27 -26.14 17.27
CA ARG A 84 11.32 -25.25 16.12
C ARG A 84 12.13 -25.89 15.01
N ILE A 85 11.53 -26.13 13.87
CA ILE A 85 12.16 -26.72 12.68
C ILE A 85 12.32 -25.63 11.63
N THR A 86 13.54 -25.43 11.13
CA THR A 86 13.82 -24.45 10.08
C THR A 86 13.97 -25.13 8.73
N VAL A 87 13.26 -24.64 7.73
CA VAL A 87 13.46 -25.06 6.34
C VAL A 87 14.15 -23.90 5.60
N ARG A 88 15.28 -24.21 4.99
CA ARG A 88 16.09 -23.25 4.24
C ARG A 88 16.05 -23.54 2.75
N THR A 89 15.70 -22.52 1.96
CA THR A 89 15.72 -22.56 0.50
C THR A 89 16.57 -21.41 -0.06
N PRO A 90 16.88 -21.35 -1.36
CA PRO A 90 17.55 -20.21 -1.98
C PRO A 90 16.76 -18.89 -1.93
N LEU A 91 15.44 -18.96 -1.67
CA LEU A 91 14.54 -17.80 -1.68
C LEU A 91 14.15 -17.34 -0.28
N TYR A 92 14.06 -18.24 0.69
CA TYR A 92 13.60 -17.94 2.04
C TYR A 92 14.10 -18.97 3.06
N ASP A 93 14.19 -18.55 4.32
CA ASP A 93 14.28 -19.40 5.50
C ASP A 93 12.93 -19.29 6.24
N VAL A 94 12.24 -20.41 6.44
CA VAL A 94 10.99 -20.47 7.22
C VAL A 94 11.17 -21.36 8.43
N ALA A 95 10.57 -20.95 9.56
CA ALA A 95 10.55 -21.79 10.76
C ALA A 95 9.11 -22.20 11.08
N LEU A 96 8.94 -23.48 11.35
CA LEU A 96 7.70 -24.08 11.79
C LEU A 96 7.85 -24.58 13.22
N THR A 97 6.75 -24.56 13.96
CA THR A 97 6.69 -25.05 15.35
C THR A 97 5.92 -26.35 15.43
N THR A 98 6.27 -27.21 16.39
CA THR A 98 5.49 -28.42 16.71
C THR A 98 4.16 -28.10 17.42
N ALA A 99 3.97 -26.87 17.90
CA ALA A 99 2.68 -26.40 18.37
C ALA A 99 1.81 -26.03 17.17
N GLY A 100 0.75 -26.80 16.90
CA GLY A 100 -0.16 -26.60 15.78
C GLY A 100 0.44 -26.83 14.39
N ALA A 101 1.71 -27.18 14.30
CA ALA A 101 2.45 -27.22 13.03
C ALA A 101 2.35 -25.89 12.27
N GLU A 102 2.49 -24.76 12.97
CA GLU A 102 2.33 -23.42 12.41
C GLU A 102 3.66 -22.84 11.93
N LEU A 103 3.57 -21.92 10.97
CA LEU A 103 4.71 -21.18 10.45
C LEU A 103 4.90 -19.91 11.28
N VAL A 104 6.00 -19.83 12.03
CA VAL A 104 6.28 -18.78 13.02
C VAL A 104 7.37 -17.80 12.62
N SER A 105 8.10 -18.05 11.53
CA SER A 105 9.09 -17.14 10.96
C SER A 105 9.18 -17.34 9.46
N ALA A 106 9.35 -16.26 8.73
CA ALA A 106 9.60 -16.28 7.29
C ALA A 106 10.57 -15.16 6.91
N ARG A 107 11.83 -15.53 6.68
CA ARG A 107 12.90 -14.62 6.29
C ARG A 107 13.18 -14.75 4.81
N LEU A 108 13.17 -13.64 4.09
CA LEU A 108 13.42 -13.62 2.66
C LEU A 108 14.92 -13.47 2.37
N ALA A 109 15.53 -14.48 1.72
CA ALA A 109 16.98 -14.56 1.52
C ALA A 109 17.54 -13.43 0.63
N ARG A 110 16.73 -12.92 -0.31
CA ARG A 110 17.13 -11.88 -1.28
C ARG A 110 16.88 -10.45 -0.80
N TYR A 111 16.18 -10.26 0.34
CA TYR A 111 15.76 -8.94 0.80
C TYR A 111 16.31 -8.65 2.19
N ARG A 112 16.84 -7.44 2.36
CA ARG A 112 17.43 -7.00 3.63
C ARG A 112 16.83 -5.66 4.06
N THR A 113 16.83 -5.41 5.37
CA THR A 113 16.54 -4.11 5.97
C THR A 113 17.59 -3.87 7.05
N GLN A 114 18.34 -2.77 6.96
CA GLN A 114 19.45 -2.44 7.87
C GLN A 114 20.51 -3.57 8.02
N GLY A 115 20.73 -4.34 6.94
CA GLY A 115 21.69 -5.45 6.94
C GLY A 115 21.13 -6.81 7.33
N GLU A 116 19.98 -6.86 7.99
CA GLU A 116 19.29 -8.11 8.38
C GLU A 116 18.34 -8.59 7.29
N LEU A 117 18.09 -9.88 7.22
CA LEU A 117 17.08 -10.46 6.32
C LEU A 117 15.68 -9.95 6.70
N VAL A 118 14.87 -9.65 5.68
CA VAL A 118 13.48 -9.23 5.91
C VAL A 118 12.69 -10.38 6.51
N GLU A 119 12.18 -10.19 7.72
CA GLU A 119 11.26 -11.09 8.41
C GLU A 119 9.82 -10.61 8.19
N LEU A 120 8.95 -11.47 7.70
CA LEU A 120 7.57 -11.11 7.38
C LEU A 120 6.58 -11.42 8.49
N ILE A 121 6.88 -12.39 9.36
CA ILE A 121 5.95 -12.83 10.39
C ILE A 121 6.17 -12.00 11.65
N ALA A 122 5.08 -11.48 12.22
CA ALA A 122 5.12 -10.83 13.51
C ALA A 122 5.35 -11.93 14.55
N GLN A 123 6.58 -12.04 15.04
CA GLN A 123 6.90 -12.89 16.17
C GLN A 123 6.37 -12.21 17.43
N ASP A 124 5.38 -12.81 18.06
CA ASP A 124 5.08 -12.56 19.46
C ASP A 124 5.58 -13.77 20.26
N ASP A 125 6.37 -13.54 21.29
CA ASP A 125 6.90 -14.60 22.16
C ASP A 125 5.80 -15.24 23.03
N SER A 126 4.56 -14.78 22.88
CA SER A 126 3.40 -15.31 23.60
C SER A 126 2.88 -16.59 22.93
N PRO A 127 2.92 -17.75 23.60
CA PRO A 127 2.35 -18.99 23.07
C PRO A 127 0.84 -18.82 22.87
N GLY A 128 0.36 -19.08 21.63
CA GLY A 128 -1.07 -19.11 21.32
C GLY A 128 -1.61 -17.89 20.55
N LEU A 129 -0.77 -16.90 20.20
CA LEU A 129 -1.12 -15.91 19.19
C LEU A 129 -0.67 -16.45 17.83
N GLY A 130 -1.61 -17.04 17.11
CA GLY A 130 -1.47 -17.81 15.90
C GLY A 130 -0.38 -17.38 14.93
N GLY A 131 0.40 -18.35 14.47
CA GLY A 131 1.31 -18.21 13.34
C GLY A 131 0.57 -18.01 12.01
N ILE A 132 1.32 -17.94 10.92
CA ILE A 132 0.72 -17.98 9.59
C ILE A 132 0.41 -19.44 9.24
N ALA A 133 -0.70 -19.65 8.52
CA ALA A 133 -1.31 -20.94 8.26
C ALA A 133 -1.79 -21.66 9.54
N ASP A 134 -2.28 -20.89 10.53
CA ASP A 134 -3.08 -21.45 11.62
C ASP A 134 -4.25 -22.26 11.06
N VAL A 135 -4.49 -23.42 11.66
CA VAL A 135 -5.57 -24.31 11.22
C VAL A 135 -6.49 -24.64 12.38
N SER A 136 -7.79 -24.52 12.12
CA SER A 136 -8.82 -24.99 13.04
C SER A 136 -9.78 -25.92 12.31
N LEU A 137 -10.16 -27.01 12.95
CA LEU A 137 -11.19 -27.93 12.48
C LEU A 137 -12.54 -27.50 13.04
N LEU A 138 -13.47 -27.19 12.14
CA LEU A 138 -14.78 -26.63 12.48
C LEU A 138 -15.88 -27.69 12.34
N GLY A 139 -16.69 -27.83 13.37
CA GLY A 139 -17.95 -28.57 13.37
C GLY A 139 -19.14 -27.66 13.66
N ASP A 140 -20.31 -28.27 13.80
CA ASP A 140 -21.56 -27.54 14.01
C ASP A 140 -21.58 -26.87 15.40
N ASP A 141 -21.06 -27.54 16.43
CA ASP A 141 -21.11 -27.15 17.84
C ASP A 141 -19.73 -27.01 18.48
N ARG A 142 -18.67 -27.33 17.79
CA ARG A 142 -17.30 -27.33 18.34
C ARG A 142 -16.27 -26.91 17.32
N THR A 143 -15.19 -26.32 17.83
CA THR A 143 -14.00 -25.95 17.07
C THR A 143 -12.77 -26.56 17.75
N LEU A 144 -11.89 -27.21 16.98
CA LEU A 144 -10.62 -27.70 17.43
C LEU A 144 -9.51 -26.84 16.81
N PRO A 145 -8.94 -25.86 17.55
CA PRO A 145 -7.79 -25.12 17.08
C PRO A 145 -6.55 -26.00 17.20
N LEU A 146 -5.85 -26.23 16.09
CA LEU A 146 -4.67 -27.07 16.08
C LEU A 146 -3.47 -26.39 16.76
N SER A 147 -3.47 -25.08 16.95
CA SER A 147 -2.47 -24.34 17.72
C SER A 147 -2.28 -24.85 19.15
N SER A 148 -3.31 -25.49 19.71
CA SER A 148 -3.25 -26.13 21.05
C SER A 148 -2.77 -27.58 21.03
N VAL A 149 -2.54 -28.18 19.87
CA VAL A 149 -2.14 -29.59 19.68
C VAL A 149 -0.64 -29.70 19.46
N ALA A 150 0.01 -30.61 20.17
CA ALA A 150 1.43 -30.91 20.02
C ALA A 150 1.66 -31.99 18.98
N PHE A 151 2.45 -31.65 17.96
CA PHE A 151 2.80 -32.56 16.84
C PHE A 151 4.25 -33.03 16.95
N ASP A 152 4.54 -34.17 16.37
CA ASP A 152 5.90 -34.59 16.04
C ASP A 152 6.23 -34.26 14.57
N ALA A 153 7.42 -33.71 14.34
CA ALA A 153 7.87 -33.25 13.03
C ALA A 153 8.78 -34.29 12.37
N PHE A 154 8.58 -34.55 11.08
CA PHE A 154 9.36 -35.55 10.29
C PHE A 154 9.77 -34.93 8.96
N ALA A 155 11.01 -35.18 8.53
CA ALA A 155 11.41 -34.91 7.16
C ALA A 155 10.87 -35.99 6.23
N GLU A 156 10.71 -35.68 4.95
CA GLU A 156 10.26 -36.66 3.95
C GLU A 156 11.17 -37.88 3.91
N GLY A 157 10.54 -39.08 3.95
CA GLY A 157 11.24 -40.37 3.95
C GLY A 157 11.88 -40.74 5.30
N SER A 158 11.76 -39.91 6.35
CA SER A 158 12.26 -40.20 7.69
C SER A 158 11.16 -40.75 8.59
N SER A 159 11.49 -41.78 9.36
CA SER A 159 10.63 -42.28 10.44
C SER A 159 11.01 -41.72 11.83
N ALA A 160 12.17 -41.08 11.96
CA ALA A 160 12.61 -40.47 13.20
C ALA A 160 12.12 -39.02 13.26
N PRO A 161 11.57 -38.57 14.43
CA PRO A 161 11.16 -37.19 14.60
C PRO A 161 12.37 -36.26 14.62
N LEU A 162 12.16 -35.04 14.11
CA LEU A 162 13.18 -34.00 14.09
C LEU A 162 13.32 -33.38 15.50
N GLU A 163 14.56 -33.14 15.90
CA GLU A 163 14.90 -32.48 17.15
C GLU A 163 14.71 -30.94 17.07
N ASP A 164 14.70 -30.28 18.23
CA ASP A 164 14.62 -28.83 18.28
C ASP A 164 15.83 -28.16 17.60
N GLY A 165 15.59 -27.10 16.84
CA GLY A 165 16.62 -26.39 16.07
C GLY A 165 17.06 -27.12 14.80
N ALA A 166 16.44 -28.23 14.42
CA ALA A 166 16.78 -28.94 13.16
C ALA A 166 16.61 -28.02 11.95
N VAL A 167 17.55 -28.13 11.00
CA VAL A 167 17.54 -27.36 9.75
C VAL A 167 17.44 -28.33 8.57
N VAL A 168 16.36 -28.23 7.82
CA VAL A 168 16.14 -28.95 6.56
C VAL A 168 16.50 -28.04 5.40
N VAL A 169 17.53 -28.42 4.62
CA VAL A 169 17.97 -27.62 3.46
C VAL A 169 17.34 -28.22 2.20
N ILE A 170 16.65 -27.36 1.45
CA ILE A 170 16.01 -27.72 0.18
C ILE A 170 16.64 -26.89 -0.92
N ASP A 171 17.26 -27.56 -1.87
CA ASP A 171 17.93 -26.97 -3.01
C ASP A 171 17.36 -27.48 -4.34
N LYS A 172 17.97 -27.07 -5.46
CA LYS A 172 17.53 -27.50 -6.80
C LYS A 172 17.61 -29.03 -7.04
N GLY A 173 18.38 -29.75 -6.23
CA GLY A 173 18.50 -31.18 -6.31
C GLY A 173 17.40 -31.94 -5.56
N THR A 174 16.63 -31.26 -4.72
CA THR A 174 15.55 -31.83 -3.90
C THR A 174 14.21 -31.10 -4.10
N PRO A 175 13.72 -30.93 -5.36
CA PRO A 175 12.45 -30.25 -5.60
C PRO A 175 11.29 -31.05 -5.00
N GLY A 176 10.36 -30.35 -4.35
CA GLY A 176 9.17 -30.94 -3.75
C GLY A 176 9.40 -31.60 -2.41
N ALA A 177 10.55 -31.43 -1.77
CA ALA A 177 10.81 -31.98 -0.44
C ALA A 177 9.78 -31.51 0.59
N GLY A 178 9.33 -32.46 1.43
CA GLY A 178 8.23 -32.28 2.37
C GLY A 178 8.67 -32.27 3.84
N LEU A 179 7.89 -31.59 4.65
CA LEU A 179 7.94 -31.67 6.11
C LEU A 179 6.56 -32.08 6.61
N PHE A 180 6.51 -33.10 7.45
CA PHE A 180 5.28 -33.71 7.94
C PHE A 180 5.20 -33.56 9.46
N PHE A 181 4.03 -33.21 9.95
CA PHE A 181 3.71 -33.09 11.36
C PHE A 181 2.59 -34.08 11.67
N ARG A 182 2.81 -35.00 12.57
CA ARG A 182 1.86 -36.06 12.91
C ARG A 182 1.50 -36.02 14.37
N VAL A 183 0.25 -36.33 14.67
CA VAL A 183 -0.25 -36.52 16.02
C VAL A 183 -1.29 -37.62 16.01
N THR A 184 -1.28 -38.44 17.06
CA THR A 184 -2.28 -39.49 17.31
C THR A 184 -3.01 -39.17 18.59
N GLY A 185 -4.34 -39.11 18.54
CA GLY A 185 -5.21 -38.96 19.67
C GLY A 185 -5.33 -40.23 20.49
N ALA A 186 -5.83 -40.14 21.73
CA ALA A 186 -6.04 -41.25 22.64
C ALA A 186 -7.04 -42.28 22.12
N ASP A 187 -7.93 -41.91 21.22
CA ASP A 187 -8.91 -42.74 20.51
C ASP A 187 -8.36 -43.34 19.22
N GLY A 188 -7.07 -43.11 18.91
CA GLY A 188 -6.43 -43.58 17.70
C GLY A 188 -6.69 -42.71 16.45
N ALA A 189 -7.35 -41.58 16.60
CA ALA A 189 -7.51 -40.62 15.51
C ALA A 189 -6.15 -39.99 15.15
N GLU A 190 -5.81 -39.99 13.87
CA GLU A 190 -4.55 -39.41 13.39
C GLU A 190 -4.83 -38.13 12.61
N ILE A 191 -4.02 -37.10 12.90
CA ILE A 191 -3.97 -35.86 12.11
C ILE A 191 -2.54 -35.70 11.57
N GLU A 192 -2.41 -35.53 10.26
CA GLU A 192 -1.16 -35.21 9.59
C GLU A 192 -1.30 -33.84 8.94
N ARG A 193 -0.42 -32.89 9.32
CA ARG A 193 -0.19 -31.66 8.57
C ARG A 193 1.08 -31.81 7.75
N TYR A 194 1.09 -31.29 6.54
CA TYR A 194 2.26 -31.35 5.68
C TYR A 194 2.54 -30.02 4.98
N TYR A 195 3.82 -29.81 4.69
CA TYR A 195 4.31 -28.70 3.91
C TYR A 195 5.22 -29.22 2.81
N THR A 196 5.01 -28.73 1.58
CA THR A 196 5.87 -29.05 0.44
C THR A 196 6.49 -27.77 -0.09
N PHE A 197 7.79 -27.78 -0.29
CA PHE A 197 8.58 -26.61 -0.64
C PHE A 197 9.16 -26.76 -2.04
N ASP A 198 9.19 -25.61 -2.77
CA ASP A 198 9.86 -25.51 -4.06
C ASP A 198 11.00 -24.49 -3.93
N PRO A 199 12.27 -24.87 -4.21
CA PRO A 199 13.42 -23.98 -4.09
C PRO A 199 13.41 -22.79 -5.07
N GLU A 200 12.59 -22.83 -6.12
CA GLU A 200 12.50 -21.78 -7.14
C GLU A 200 11.22 -20.94 -7.02
N SER A 201 10.34 -21.27 -6.05
CA SER A 201 9.05 -20.59 -5.87
C SER A 201 8.87 -20.03 -4.46
N TYR A 202 8.18 -18.89 -4.35
CA TYR A 202 7.70 -18.34 -3.06
C TYR A 202 6.40 -19.02 -2.60
N VAL A 203 5.93 -20.05 -3.28
CA VAL A 203 4.73 -20.80 -2.91
C VAL A 203 5.12 -22.03 -2.11
N ILE A 204 4.52 -22.16 -0.93
CA ILE A 204 4.61 -23.33 -0.06
C ILE A 204 3.24 -24.01 -0.07
N ARG A 205 3.15 -25.28 -0.44
CA ARG A 205 1.90 -26.01 -0.29
C ARG A 205 1.76 -26.48 1.14
N SER A 206 0.67 -26.09 1.80
CA SER A 206 0.32 -26.54 3.15
C SER A 206 -0.94 -27.38 3.09
N GLY A 207 -0.94 -28.53 3.74
CA GLY A 207 -2.10 -29.41 3.74
C GLY A 207 -2.35 -30.08 5.08
N ILE A 208 -3.54 -30.65 5.19
CA ILE A 208 -3.98 -31.45 6.31
C ILE A 208 -4.66 -32.73 5.82
N ARG A 209 -4.38 -33.84 6.50
CA ARG A 209 -4.99 -35.16 6.28
C ARG A 209 -5.45 -35.75 7.61
N PHE A 210 -6.64 -36.33 7.62
CA PHE A 210 -7.14 -37.08 8.77
C PHE A 210 -8.19 -38.09 8.34
N GLY A 211 -8.37 -39.16 9.14
CA GLY A 211 -9.45 -40.14 8.94
C GLY A 211 -10.80 -39.52 9.35
N SER A 212 -11.81 -39.63 8.48
CA SER A 212 -13.16 -39.11 8.79
C SER A 212 -13.81 -39.83 9.98
N GLY A 213 -13.52 -41.12 10.18
CA GLY A 213 -14.05 -41.90 11.30
C GLY A 213 -13.52 -41.44 12.67
N GLY A 214 -12.31 -40.88 12.74
CA GLY A 214 -11.73 -40.34 13.97
C GLY A 214 -12.21 -38.94 14.34
N LEU A 215 -12.66 -38.14 13.35
CA LEU A 215 -13.09 -36.76 13.53
C LEU A 215 -14.43 -36.49 12.81
N PRO A 216 -15.52 -37.22 13.15
CA PRO A 216 -16.79 -37.16 12.41
C PRO A 216 -17.52 -35.81 12.54
N PHE A 217 -17.13 -34.99 13.49
CA PHE A 217 -17.72 -33.66 13.69
C PHE A 217 -17.24 -32.62 12.69
N VAL A 218 -16.11 -32.84 11.99
CA VAL A 218 -15.49 -31.81 11.13
C VAL A 218 -16.32 -31.60 9.86
N ARG A 219 -16.77 -30.38 9.65
CA ARG A 219 -17.49 -29.92 8.46
C ARG A 219 -16.63 -29.08 7.53
N SER A 220 -15.76 -28.27 8.11
CA SER A 220 -14.84 -27.42 7.36
C SER A 220 -13.50 -27.25 8.09
N VAL A 221 -12.51 -26.87 7.32
CA VAL A 221 -11.17 -26.53 7.81
C VAL A 221 -10.96 -25.04 7.61
N ARG A 222 -10.70 -24.33 8.71
CA ARG A 222 -10.31 -22.91 8.69
C ARG A 222 -8.81 -22.80 8.55
N TRP A 223 -8.39 -21.97 7.61
CA TRP A 223 -7.00 -21.57 7.40
C TRP A 223 -6.87 -20.09 7.74
N GLY A 224 -6.00 -19.73 8.68
CA GLY A 224 -5.82 -18.39 9.18
C GLY A 224 -4.51 -17.74 8.73
N LEU A 225 -4.57 -16.43 8.53
CA LEU A 225 -3.43 -15.52 8.37
C LEU A 225 -3.51 -14.46 9.46
N GLY A 226 -2.52 -14.33 10.28
CA GLY A 226 -2.47 -13.28 11.30
C GLY A 226 -1.53 -13.61 12.43
N PRO A 227 -1.33 -12.69 13.35
CA PRO A 227 -2.07 -11.44 13.63
C PRO A 227 -1.59 -10.19 12.90
N GLY A 228 -1.02 -10.29 11.74
CA GLY A 228 -0.49 -9.20 10.92
C GLY A 228 0.86 -9.57 10.33
N LEU A 229 1.54 -8.60 9.73
CA LEU A 229 2.89 -8.74 9.20
C LEU A 229 3.85 -7.82 9.97
N ARG A 230 5.09 -8.26 10.10
CA ARG A 230 6.15 -7.45 10.70
C ARG A 230 6.50 -6.28 9.76
N PRO A 231 6.76 -5.07 10.29
CA PRO A 231 7.27 -3.97 9.48
C PRO A 231 8.58 -4.34 8.80
N THR A 232 8.67 -4.06 7.52
CA THR A 232 9.81 -4.43 6.67
C THR A 232 10.70 -3.25 6.31
N GLU A 233 10.22 -2.01 6.57
CA GLU A 233 10.92 -0.79 6.21
C GLU A 233 11.43 -0.03 7.44
N VAL A 234 12.46 0.79 7.24
CA VAL A 234 13.09 1.58 8.31
C VAL A 234 12.10 2.53 9.01
N ASN A 235 11.17 3.09 8.23
CA ASN A 235 10.11 3.95 8.77
C ASN A 235 8.89 3.12 9.16
N VAL A 236 8.96 2.50 10.33
CA VAL A 236 7.93 1.60 10.87
C VAL A 236 6.51 2.21 10.85
N PRO A 237 6.26 3.46 11.32
CA PRO A 237 4.91 4.03 11.27
C PRO A 237 4.34 4.18 9.86
N VAL A 238 5.18 4.54 8.89
CA VAL A 238 4.77 4.68 7.49
C VAL A 238 4.50 3.32 6.87
N ASP A 239 5.29 2.31 7.21
CA ASP A 239 5.12 0.95 6.71
C ASP A 239 3.86 0.30 7.29
N LEU A 240 3.63 0.38 8.60
CA LEU A 240 2.40 -0.09 9.25
C LEU A 240 1.13 0.59 8.70
N ALA A 241 1.21 1.85 8.27
CA ALA A 241 0.09 2.51 7.61
C ALA A 241 -0.24 1.91 6.23
N GLN A 242 0.67 1.08 5.68
CA GLN A 242 0.46 0.35 4.43
C GLN A 242 -0.11 -1.06 4.64
N LEU A 243 -0.19 -1.54 5.90
CA LEU A 243 -0.77 -2.85 6.20
C LEU A 243 -2.22 -2.90 5.69
N ARG A 244 -2.52 -3.94 4.94
CA ARG A 244 -3.83 -4.19 4.35
C ARG A 244 -4.16 -5.66 4.40
N VAL A 245 -5.45 -5.94 4.47
CA VAL A 245 -6.00 -7.28 4.23
C VAL A 245 -6.84 -7.24 2.96
N SER A 246 -6.77 -8.29 2.18
CA SER A 246 -7.52 -8.42 0.92
C SER A 246 -8.03 -9.84 0.73
N LEU A 247 -9.12 -9.96 -0.02
CA LEU A 247 -9.82 -11.20 -0.29
C LEU A 247 -10.35 -11.18 -1.72
N ARG A 248 -10.27 -12.34 -2.41
CA ARG A 248 -10.95 -12.56 -3.68
C ARG A 248 -11.98 -13.68 -3.54
N LEU A 249 -13.24 -13.33 -3.80
CA LEU A 249 -14.37 -14.25 -3.86
C LEU A 249 -15.02 -14.16 -5.24
N GLY A 250 -15.00 -15.25 -6.02
CA GLY A 250 -15.44 -15.20 -7.41
C GLY A 250 -14.74 -14.08 -8.18
N ASP A 251 -15.54 -13.16 -8.71
CA ASP A 251 -15.02 -11.96 -9.41
C ASP A 251 -14.85 -10.74 -8.51
N GLU A 252 -15.34 -10.80 -7.28
CA GLU A 252 -15.27 -9.70 -6.33
C GLU A 252 -13.92 -9.65 -5.63
N TYR A 253 -13.45 -8.40 -5.40
CA TYR A 253 -12.21 -8.10 -4.72
C TYR A 253 -12.46 -7.15 -3.56
N HIS A 254 -12.27 -7.65 -2.35
CA HIS A 254 -12.41 -6.89 -1.11
C HIS A 254 -11.04 -6.52 -0.58
N ARG A 255 -10.88 -5.27 -0.11
CA ARG A 255 -9.63 -4.78 0.44
C ARG A 255 -9.89 -3.79 1.55
N LYS A 256 -9.28 -4.03 2.71
CA LYS A 256 -9.39 -3.17 3.88
C LYS A 256 -8.02 -2.66 4.30
N LYS A 257 -8.01 -1.42 4.76
CA LYS A 257 -6.86 -0.81 5.44
C LYS A 257 -7.00 -1.03 6.94
N ARG A 258 -5.91 -0.83 7.67
CA ARG A 258 -5.89 -0.87 9.13
C ARG A 258 -7.03 -0.05 9.72
N GLY A 259 -7.84 -0.68 10.58
CA GLY A 259 -9.05 -0.10 11.18
C GLY A 259 -9.85 -1.15 11.93
N ASP A 260 -10.97 -0.74 12.52
CA ASP A 260 -11.89 -1.64 13.20
C ASP A 260 -12.89 -2.20 12.19
N PHE A 261 -12.88 -3.50 11.97
CA PHE A 261 -13.83 -4.23 11.13
C PHE A 261 -13.84 -5.72 11.49
N ASP A 262 -14.99 -6.36 11.31
CA ASP A 262 -15.19 -7.80 11.34
C ASP A 262 -16.25 -8.12 10.27
N GLU A 263 -15.77 -8.63 9.13
CA GLU A 263 -16.63 -8.88 7.98
C GLU A 263 -16.51 -10.34 7.55
N ARG A 264 -17.66 -10.97 7.32
CA ARG A 264 -17.77 -12.34 6.82
C ARG A 264 -18.32 -12.32 5.41
N PHE A 265 -17.81 -13.20 4.61
CA PHE A 265 -18.14 -13.33 3.20
C PHE A 265 -18.36 -14.80 2.89
N SER A 266 -19.37 -15.12 2.09
CA SER A 266 -19.65 -16.47 1.60
C SER A 266 -19.62 -16.49 0.08
N GLY A 267 -18.97 -17.48 -0.51
CA GLY A 267 -18.87 -17.57 -1.97
C GLY A 267 -17.73 -18.46 -2.42
N THR A 268 -17.36 -18.35 -3.70
CA THR A 268 -16.23 -19.10 -4.26
C THR A 268 -14.91 -18.47 -3.85
N VAL A 269 -14.22 -19.09 -2.90
CA VAL A 269 -12.95 -18.59 -2.36
C VAL A 269 -11.82 -18.84 -3.35
N HIS A 270 -11.10 -17.80 -3.72
CA HIS A 270 -9.87 -17.89 -4.50
C HIS A 270 -8.64 -17.73 -3.61
N TRP A 271 -8.60 -16.64 -2.83
CA TRP A 271 -7.50 -16.36 -1.91
C TRP A 271 -7.83 -15.27 -0.91
N ALA A 272 -7.12 -15.29 0.22
CA ALA A 272 -7.07 -14.21 1.20
C ALA A 272 -5.60 -13.82 1.44
N ALA A 273 -5.31 -12.54 1.68
CA ALA A 273 -3.95 -12.06 1.81
C ALA A 273 -3.80 -10.92 2.82
N LEU A 274 -2.68 -10.93 3.54
CA LEU A 274 -2.12 -9.79 4.27
C LEU A 274 -0.98 -9.20 3.45
N GLN A 275 -0.89 -7.88 3.38
CA GLN A 275 0.18 -7.21 2.65
C GLN A 275 0.69 -5.96 3.36
N MET A 276 1.98 -5.75 3.25
CA MET A 276 2.68 -4.50 3.51
C MET A 276 2.93 -3.76 2.20
N LYS A 277 3.85 -2.80 2.22
CA LYS A 277 4.19 -2.01 1.03
C LYS A 277 4.77 -2.88 -0.10
N TYR A 278 5.72 -3.75 0.23
CA TYR A 278 6.51 -4.52 -0.74
C TYR A 278 6.33 -6.03 -0.65
N PHE A 279 5.72 -6.52 0.42
CA PHE A 279 5.62 -7.96 0.68
C PHE A 279 4.19 -8.36 1.02
N THR A 280 3.86 -9.59 0.70
CA THR A 280 2.54 -10.17 0.97
C THR A 280 2.67 -11.62 1.42
N VAL A 281 1.73 -12.01 2.28
CA VAL A 281 1.46 -13.41 2.60
C VAL A 281 0.03 -13.70 2.20
N ALA A 282 -0.18 -14.75 1.41
CA ALA A 282 -1.50 -15.08 0.88
C ALA A 282 -1.78 -16.58 0.98
N LEU A 283 -2.98 -16.90 1.46
CA LEU A 283 -3.57 -18.25 1.37
C LEU A 283 -4.40 -18.34 0.09
N MET A 284 -4.08 -19.28 -0.76
CA MET A 284 -4.76 -19.50 -2.03
C MET A 284 -5.39 -20.89 -2.04
N ALA A 285 -6.66 -21.00 -2.37
CA ALA A 285 -7.27 -22.28 -2.68
C ALA A 285 -6.63 -22.84 -3.96
N PRO A 286 -6.16 -24.10 -3.99
CA PRO A 286 -5.58 -24.72 -5.19
C PRO A 286 -6.54 -24.68 -6.37
N THR A 287 -7.80 -25.00 -6.13
CA THR A 287 -8.94 -24.80 -7.02
C THR A 287 -9.98 -23.93 -6.31
N PRO A 288 -10.62 -22.97 -6.99
CA PRO A 288 -11.69 -22.21 -6.40
C PRO A 288 -12.81 -23.12 -5.88
N VAL A 289 -13.21 -22.97 -4.64
CA VAL A 289 -14.21 -23.80 -3.96
C VAL A 289 -15.17 -22.92 -3.15
N GLY A 290 -16.43 -23.34 -3.06
CA GLY A 290 -17.40 -22.70 -2.20
C GLY A 290 -16.96 -22.77 -0.74
N GLY A 291 -17.04 -21.68 -0.03
CA GLY A 291 -16.60 -21.56 1.35
C GLY A 291 -16.93 -20.22 1.96
N GLU A 292 -16.40 -19.98 3.13
CA GLU A 292 -16.52 -18.72 3.84
C GLU A 292 -15.14 -18.06 4.01
N ALA A 293 -15.15 -16.74 4.13
CA ALA A 293 -13.94 -15.99 4.48
C ALA A 293 -14.30 -14.92 5.49
N ARG A 294 -13.38 -14.63 6.40
CA ARG A 294 -13.51 -13.58 7.40
C ARG A 294 -12.32 -12.64 7.34
N LEU A 295 -12.59 -11.36 7.34
CA LEU A 295 -11.59 -10.32 7.50
C LEU A 295 -11.84 -9.61 8.82
N GLU A 296 -10.85 -9.56 9.69
CA GLU A 296 -10.92 -8.90 10.98
C GLU A 296 -9.75 -7.92 11.16
N GLY A 297 -10.04 -6.78 11.77
CA GLY A 297 -9.03 -5.79 12.08
C GLY A 297 -9.39 -4.99 13.32
N ARG A 298 -8.38 -4.59 14.09
CA ARG A 298 -8.48 -3.71 15.25
C ARG A 298 -7.50 -2.55 15.10
N LYS A 299 -7.98 -1.36 15.31
CA LYS A 299 -7.17 -0.14 15.17
C LYS A 299 -6.20 0.05 16.34
N THR A 300 -6.58 -0.36 17.54
CA THR A 300 -5.87 -0.12 18.80
C THR A 300 -4.48 -0.72 18.81
N ASP A 301 -4.36 -2.00 18.50
CA ASP A 301 -3.12 -2.78 18.50
C ASP A 301 -2.57 -3.07 17.10
N GLY A 302 -3.32 -2.69 16.05
CA GLY A 302 -2.94 -2.93 14.67
C GLY A 302 -3.15 -4.37 14.21
N PHE A 303 -3.88 -5.15 15.00
CA PHE A 303 -4.27 -6.51 14.67
C PHE A 303 -5.05 -6.55 13.35
N MET A 304 -4.65 -7.43 12.44
CA MET A 304 -5.36 -7.71 11.19
C MET A 304 -5.19 -9.19 10.86
N THR A 305 -6.32 -9.84 10.61
CA THR A 305 -6.33 -11.25 10.19
C THR A 305 -7.22 -11.46 8.97
N ALA A 306 -6.93 -12.52 8.26
CA ALA A 306 -7.82 -13.07 7.26
C ALA A 306 -7.94 -14.59 7.49
N SER A 307 -9.11 -15.15 7.37
CA SER A 307 -9.29 -16.59 7.37
C SER A 307 -10.18 -17.03 6.21
N ILE A 308 -9.95 -18.27 5.76
CA ILE A 308 -10.80 -18.94 4.78
C ILE A 308 -11.25 -20.28 5.36
N ASP A 309 -12.55 -20.52 5.33
CA ASP A 309 -13.16 -21.75 5.80
C ASP A 309 -13.56 -22.58 4.56
N LEU A 310 -12.87 -23.69 4.36
CA LEU A 310 -13.07 -24.54 3.20
C LEU A 310 -13.76 -25.84 3.63
N PRO A 311 -14.75 -26.36 2.89
CA PRO A 311 -15.48 -27.57 3.27
C PRO A 311 -14.53 -28.78 3.33
N ALA A 312 -14.69 -29.61 4.36
CA ALA A 312 -13.96 -30.85 4.54
C ALA A 312 -14.56 -31.92 3.63
N ALA A 313 -14.05 -31.99 2.39
CA ALA A 313 -14.51 -33.00 1.43
C ALA A 313 -13.89 -34.36 1.73
N GLU A 314 -14.72 -35.32 2.13
CA GLU A 314 -14.31 -36.69 2.37
C GLU A 314 -14.15 -37.48 1.05
N ARG A 315 -13.07 -38.23 0.94
CA ARG A 315 -12.82 -39.19 -0.13
C ARG A 315 -12.27 -40.50 0.47
N GLN A 316 -12.97 -41.61 0.27
CA GLN A 316 -12.54 -42.92 0.72
C GLN A 316 -12.23 -43.02 2.22
N GLY A 317 -13.07 -42.38 3.07
CA GLY A 317 -12.88 -42.41 4.53
C GLY A 317 -11.76 -41.48 5.04
N ARG A 318 -11.24 -40.59 4.19
CA ARG A 318 -10.22 -39.60 4.54
C ARG A 318 -10.61 -38.22 4.07
N VAL A 319 -10.28 -37.22 4.87
CA VAL A 319 -10.30 -35.82 4.48
C VAL A 319 -8.88 -35.41 4.15
N GLU A 320 -8.68 -34.89 2.94
CA GLU A 320 -7.45 -34.25 2.52
C GLU A 320 -7.77 -32.87 1.97
N GLN A 321 -7.17 -31.85 2.55
CA GLN A 321 -7.33 -30.48 2.11
C GLN A 321 -5.99 -29.77 2.10
N SER A 322 -5.76 -28.93 1.11
CA SER A 322 -4.54 -28.14 1.01
C SER A 322 -4.83 -26.72 0.55
N VAL A 323 -3.91 -25.83 0.88
CA VAL A 323 -3.83 -24.44 0.40
C VAL A 323 -2.42 -24.17 -0.11
N ASP A 324 -2.31 -23.29 -1.09
CA ASP A 324 -1.03 -22.78 -1.52
C ASP A 324 -0.76 -21.47 -0.75
N LEU A 325 0.32 -21.43 0.02
CA LEU A 325 0.73 -20.30 0.82
C LEU A 325 1.83 -19.53 0.06
N TYR A 326 1.53 -18.35 -0.43
CA TYR A 326 2.54 -17.45 -1.01
C TYR A 326 3.15 -16.59 0.09
N ILE A 327 4.48 -16.57 0.20
CA ILE A 327 5.24 -15.76 1.15
C ILE A 327 6.35 -15.06 0.39
N GLY A 328 6.16 -13.79 0.02
CA GLY A 328 7.16 -13.17 -0.82
C GLY A 328 6.88 -11.72 -1.22
N PRO A 329 7.67 -11.23 -2.19
CA PRO A 329 7.56 -9.87 -2.70
C PRO A 329 6.26 -9.65 -3.47
N ILE A 330 5.78 -8.39 -3.48
CA ILE A 330 4.70 -7.95 -4.35
C ILE A 330 5.29 -7.62 -5.73
N ASP A 331 5.80 -8.64 -6.40
CA ASP A 331 6.30 -8.59 -7.76
C ASP A 331 5.15 -8.83 -8.75
N PHE A 332 4.94 -7.90 -9.68
CA PHE A 332 3.80 -7.96 -10.59
C PHE A 332 3.82 -9.19 -11.49
N ASP A 333 4.97 -9.54 -12.05
CA ASP A 333 5.11 -10.65 -12.99
C ASP A 333 5.04 -11.99 -12.26
N ALA A 334 5.68 -12.12 -11.09
CA ALA A 334 5.61 -13.30 -10.25
C ALA A 334 4.17 -13.58 -9.77
N LEU A 335 3.45 -12.55 -9.27
CA LEU A 335 2.06 -12.70 -8.83
C LEU A 335 1.12 -13.00 -9.99
N LYS A 336 1.35 -12.44 -11.17
CA LYS A 336 0.58 -12.70 -12.38
C LYS A 336 0.78 -14.13 -12.89
N ALA A 337 2.00 -14.65 -12.80
CA ALA A 337 2.34 -16.03 -13.20
C ALA A 337 1.58 -17.09 -12.39
N LEU A 338 1.15 -16.77 -11.14
CA LEU A 338 0.32 -17.66 -10.34
C LEU A 338 -1.09 -17.89 -10.93
N GLY A 339 -1.55 -17.02 -11.84
CA GLY A 339 -2.86 -17.17 -12.51
C GLY A 339 -4.08 -17.00 -11.60
N LYS A 340 -3.88 -16.61 -10.32
CA LYS A 340 -4.93 -16.49 -9.28
C LYS A 340 -5.50 -15.07 -9.17
N GLY A 341 -4.94 -14.08 -9.90
CA GLY A 341 -5.34 -12.67 -9.82
C GLY A 341 -4.75 -11.92 -8.62
N LEU A 342 -3.69 -12.47 -8.00
CA LEU A 342 -2.99 -11.83 -6.88
C LEU A 342 -2.27 -10.54 -7.29
N GLU A 343 -1.95 -10.36 -8.58
CA GLU A 343 -1.38 -9.13 -9.14
C GLU A 343 -2.29 -7.91 -8.96
N LYS A 344 -3.55 -8.11 -8.59
CA LYS A 344 -4.46 -7.02 -8.19
C LYS A 344 -4.02 -6.34 -6.90
N ASN A 345 -3.22 -7.01 -6.06
CA ASN A 345 -2.61 -6.46 -4.85
C ASN A 345 -1.53 -5.41 -5.15
N VAL A 346 -0.92 -5.43 -6.34
CA VAL A 346 0.01 -4.38 -6.77
C VAL A 346 -0.73 -3.05 -6.91
N GLU A 347 -0.30 -2.03 -6.15
CA GLU A 347 -0.94 -0.71 -6.15
C GLU A 347 -0.53 0.14 -7.36
N LEU A 348 -1.17 -0.07 -8.48
CA LEU A 348 -0.96 0.67 -9.72
C LEU A 348 -1.90 1.89 -9.87
N GLY A 349 -2.60 2.28 -8.79
CA GLY A 349 -3.50 3.43 -8.79
C GLY A 349 -4.96 3.09 -9.15
N SER A 350 -5.72 4.11 -9.56
CA SER A 350 -7.15 3.97 -9.85
C SER A 350 -7.42 3.06 -11.06
N LYS A 351 -8.62 2.48 -11.13
CA LYS A 351 -9.08 1.61 -12.24
C LYS A 351 -8.76 2.20 -13.63
N TYR A 352 -8.92 3.52 -13.79
CA TYR A 352 -8.69 4.20 -15.08
C TYR A 352 -7.21 4.40 -15.41
N LEU A 353 -6.35 4.57 -14.42
CA LEU A 353 -4.91 4.76 -14.62
C LEU A 353 -4.12 3.44 -14.60
N ARG A 354 -4.72 2.36 -14.09
CA ARG A 354 -4.07 1.06 -13.95
C ARG A 354 -3.43 0.54 -15.25
N PRO A 355 -4.08 0.58 -16.43
CA PRO A 355 -3.44 0.12 -17.66
C PRO A 355 -2.23 0.96 -18.06
N VAL A 356 -2.28 2.29 -17.82
CA VAL A 356 -1.14 3.18 -18.10
C VAL A 356 0.00 2.90 -17.11
N SER A 357 -0.33 2.71 -15.82
CA SER A 357 0.65 2.34 -14.79
C SER A 357 1.30 0.98 -15.08
N ALA A 358 0.54 -0.01 -15.54
CA ALA A 358 1.07 -1.30 -15.94
C ALA A 358 2.01 -1.20 -17.17
N ALA A 359 1.67 -0.36 -18.16
CA ALA A 359 2.52 -0.11 -19.30
C ALA A 359 3.83 0.60 -18.91
N VAL A 360 3.77 1.56 -17.98
CA VAL A 360 4.96 2.23 -17.43
C VAL A 360 5.82 1.25 -16.64
N LEU A 361 5.22 0.41 -15.78
CA LEU A 361 5.93 -0.62 -15.02
C LEU A 361 6.62 -1.60 -15.98
N TRP A 362 5.88 -2.12 -16.96
CA TRP A 362 6.45 -3.00 -17.97
C TRP A 362 7.63 -2.36 -18.72
N SER A 363 7.49 -1.08 -19.12
CA SER A 363 8.57 -0.34 -19.79
C SER A 363 9.79 -0.18 -18.88
N LEU A 364 9.58 0.10 -17.59
CA LEU A 364 10.63 0.25 -16.59
C LEU A 364 11.39 -1.07 -16.41
N LEU A 365 10.68 -2.19 -16.23
CA LEU A 365 11.28 -3.51 -16.08
C LEU A 365 12.02 -3.93 -17.37
N LYS A 366 11.39 -3.75 -18.54
CA LYS A 366 11.97 -4.14 -19.82
C LYS A 366 13.22 -3.32 -20.17
N LEU A 367 13.20 -2.01 -19.93
CA LEU A 367 14.40 -1.18 -20.16
C LEU A 367 15.53 -1.54 -19.19
N HIS A 368 15.19 -1.91 -17.95
CA HIS A 368 16.18 -2.33 -16.97
C HIS A 368 16.93 -3.61 -17.38
N THR A 369 16.32 -4.52 -18.14
CA THR A 369 17.04 -5.70 -18.67
C THR A 369 18.17 -5.32 -19.63
N ILE A 370 18.09 -4.14 -20.26
CA ILE A 370 19.10 -3.62 -21.21
C ILE A 370 20.07 -2.68 -20.49
N ILE A 371 19.55 -1.84 -19.58
CA ILE A 371 20.32 -0.83 -18.84
C ILE A 371 20.14 -1.12 -17.35
N PRO A 372 21.09 -1.81 -16.71
CA PRO A 372 20.94 -2.29 -15.33
C PRO A 372 21.09 -1.16 -14.29
N ASN A 373 20.38 -0.03 -14.50
CA ASN A 373 20.31 1.12 -13.60
C ASN A 373 18.94 1.80 -13.71
N TYR A 374 18.10 1.64 -12.69
CA TYR A 374 16.75 2.20 -12.69
C TYR A 374 16.72 3.74 -12.75
N GLY A 375 17.72 4.43 -12.20
CA GLY A 375 17.79 5.89 -12.30
C GLY A 375 17.95 6.37 -13.74
N ILE A 376 18.81 5.69 -14.54
CA ILE A 376 18.96 5.97 -15.97
C ILE A 376 17.66 5.64 -16.71
N VAL A 377 17.02 4.53 -16.38
CA VAL A 377 15.73 4.15 -16.98
C VAL A 377 14.65 5.21 -16.70
N ILE A 378 14.58 5.75 -15.47
CA ILE A 378 13.66 6.84 -15.11
C ILE A 378 13.94 8.09 -15.95
N ILE A 379 15.21 8.45 -16.17
CA ILE A 379 15.61 9.56 -17.04
C ILE A 379 15.12 9.32 -18.48
N LEU A 380 15.33 8.13 -19.03
CA LEU A 380 14.91 7.77 -20.39
C LEU A 380 13.38 7.83 -20.54
N ILE A 381 12.63 7.31 -19.54
CA ILE A 381 11.16 7.42 -19.54
C ILE A 381 10.73 8.89 -19.47
N SER A 382 11.46 9.74 -18.70
CA SER A 382 11.20 11.18 -18.63
C SER A 382 11.41 11.85 -19.98
N VAL A 383 12.50 11.55 -20.67
CA VAL A 383 12.79 12.05 -22.02
C VAL A 383 11.73 11.57 -23.03
N PHE A 384 11.40 10.28 -22.99
CA PHE A 384 10.40 9.70 -23.87
C PHE A 384 9.03 10.38 -23.70
N THR A 385 8.55 10.54 -22.47
CA THR A 385 7.30 11.22 -22.17
C THR A 385 7.33 12.67 -22.64
N LYS A 386 8.46 13.36 -22.51
CA LYS A 386 8.65 14.72 -23.00
C LYS A 386 8.58 14.81 -24.50
N VAL A 387 9.20 13.89 -25.22
CA VAL A 387 9.15 13.80 -26.70
C VAL A 387 7.72 13.50 -27.16
N LEU A 388 7.04 12.56 -26.51
CA LEU A 388 5.66 12.18 -26.83
C LEU A 388 4.71 13.39 -26.74
N PHE A 389 4.85 14.22 -25.69
CA PHE A 389 4.01 15.39 -25.49
C PHE A 389 4.61 16.69 -26.04
N TYR A 390 5.71 16.62 -26.79
CA TYR A 390 6.43 17.81 -27.27
C TYR A 390 5.55 18.80 -28.03
N ARG A 391 4.77 18.30 -29.01
CA ARG A 391 3.90 19.17 -29.85
C ARG A 391 2.87 19.92 -29.01
N LEU A 392 2.31 19.25 -28.02
CA LEU A 392 1.26 19.81 -27.19
C LEU A 392 1.83 20.81 -26.17
N THR A 393 2.96 20.47 -25.53
CA THR A 393 3.66 21.37 -24.60
C THR A 393 4.25 22.58 -25.33
N HIS A 394 4.74 22.42 -26.57
CA HIS A 394 5.23 23.51 -27.39
C HIS A 394 4.12 24.56 -27.68
N LYS A 395 2.93 24.10 -28.10
CA LYS A 395 1.77 24.96 -28.35
C LYS A 395 1.35 25.72 -27.08
N SER A 396 1.42 25.06 -25.94
CA SER A 396 1.09 25.66 -24.65
C SER A 396 2.11 26.70 -24.18
N PHE A 397 3.41 26.44 -24.33
CA PHE A 397 4.44 27.42 -24.02
C PHE A 397 4.37 28.65 -24.92
N LYS A 398 4.06 28.45 -26.22
CA LYS A 398 3.80 29.56 -27.14
C LYS A 398 2.62 30.41 -26.67
N SER A 399 1.48 29.80 -26.31
CA SER A 399 0.31 30.52 -25.79
C SER A 399 0.63 31.29 -24.50
N MET A 400 1.46 30.71 -23.63
CA MET A 400 1.89 31.37 -22.37
C MET A 400 2.77 32.60 -22.66
N ARG A 401 3.67 32.52 -23.63
CA ARG A 401 4.49 33.66 -24.06
C ARG A 401 3.62 34.77 -24.69
N ASP A 402 2.69 34.39 -25.60
CA ASP A 402 1.80 35.33 -26.24
C ASP A 402 0.92 36.08 -25.21
N MET A 403 0.54 35.38 -24.13
CA MET A 403 -0.15 35.96 -22.98
C MET A 403 0.76 36.95 -22.18
N GLN A 404 2.07 36.63 -22.05
CA GLN A 404 3.04 37.54 -21.42
C GLN A 404 3.20 38.85 -22.21
N ALA A 405 3.19 38.81 -23.52
CA ALA A 405 3.26 39.99 -24.37
C ALA A 405 2.06 40.95 -24.15
N LEU A 406 0.94 40.44 -23.65
CA LEU A 406 -0.23 41.24 -23.30
C LEU A 406 -0.20 41.86 -21.89
N GLN A 407 0.82 41.56 -21.07
CA GLN A 407 0.93 42.06 -19.69
C GLN A 407 0.84 43.60 -19.56
N PRO A 408 1.51 44.41 -20.40
CA PRO A 408 1.39 45.85 -20.32
C PRO A 408 -0.05 46.35 -20.52
N ARG A 409 -0.77 45.78 -21.51
CA ARG A 409 -2.17 46.09 -21.78
C ARG A 409 -3.10 45.66 -20.64
N LEU A 410 -2.83 44.53 -20.03
CA LEU A 410 -3.54 44.04 -18.85
C LEU A 410 -3.33 44.94 -17.63
N GLN A 411 -2.14 45.48 -17.44
CA GLN A 411 -1.86 46.43 -16.37
C GLN A 411 -2.64 47.74 -16.56
N ALA A 412 -2.65 48.26 -17.78
CA ALA A 412 -3.45 49.45 -18.11
C ALA A 412 -4.97 49.23 -17.88
N LEU A 413 -5.48 48.03 -18.22
CA LEU A 413 -6.88 47.69 -17.94
C LEU A 413 -7.15 47.59 -16.43
N LYS A 414 -6.23 47.04 -15.65
CA LYS A 414 -6.34 46.93 -14.18
C LYS A 414 -6.36 48.32 -13.53
N GLU A 415 -5.55 49.24 -14.00
CA GLU A 415 -5.57 50.62 -13.52
C GLU A 415 -6.87 51.33 -13.90
N LYS A 416 -7.33 51.19 -15.15
CA LYS A 416 -8.55 51.79 -15.66
C LYS A 416 -9.82 51.32 -14.93
N TYR A 417 -9.92 50.03 -14.64
CA TYR A 417 -11.11 49.39 -14.02
C TYR A 417 -10.86 48.93 -12.58
N LYS A 418 -10.00 49.63 -11.82
CA LYS A 418 -9.57 49.26 -10.46
C LYS A 418 -10.73 49.02 -9.49
N ASN A 419 -11.83 49.76 -9.64
CA ASN A 419 -13.00 49.71 -8.77
C ASN A 419 -14.17 48.86 -9.34
N ASP A 420 -14.05 48.33 -10.57
CA ASP A 420 -15.10 47.55 -11.23
C ASP A 420 -14.53 46.19 -11.69
N ARG A 421 -14.59 45.23 -10.79
CA ARG A 421 -14.07 43.86 -11.04
C ARG A 421 -14.80 43.17 -12.18
N GLN A 422 -16.11 43.40 -12.32
CA GLN A 422 -16.90 42.72 -13.35
C GLN A 422 -16.49 43.22 -14.74
N LYS A 423 -16.35 44.54 -14.89
CA LYS A 423 -15.92 45.18 -16.14
C LYS A 423 -14.47 44.84 -16.49
N LEU A 424 -13.59 44.80 -15.47
CA LEU A 424 -12.21 44.33 -15.64
C LEU A 424 -12.15 42.92 -16.20
N SER A 425 -12.95 41.96 -15.64
CA SER A 425 -13.00 40.58 -16.11
C SER A 425 -13.51 40.50 -17.57
N GLN A 426 -14.57 41.24 -17.92
CA GLN A 426 -15.13 41.31 -19.28
C GLN A 426 -14.11 41.87 -20.29
N GLU A 427 -13.49 42.99 -19.99
CA GLU A 427 -12.51 43.64 -20.88
C GLU A 427 -11.21 42.79 -21.00
N THR A 428 -10.80 42.11 -19.93
CA THR A 428 -9.69 41.18 -19.98
C THR A 428 -9.98 40.00 -20.91
N MET A 429 -11.18 39.41 -20.81
CA MET A 429 -11.58 38.31 -21.68
C MET A 429 -11.70 38.76 -23.15
N LYS A 430 -12.18 39.97 -23.37
CA LYS A 430 -12.24 40.60 -24.69
C LYS A 430 -10.84 40.80 -25.28
N LEU A 431 -9.90 41.35 -24.48
CA LEU A 431 -8.50 41.51 -24.88
C LEU A 431 -7.85 40.16 -25.31
N TYR A 432 -8.08 39.09 -24.53
CA TYR A 432 -7.56 37.75 -24.88
C TYR A 432 -8.17 37.23 -26.18
N LYS A 433 -9.47 37.44 -26.38
CA LYS A 433 -10.18 37.04 -27.60
C LYS A 433 -9.70 37.81 -28.84
N GLU A 434 -9.51 39.13 -28.72
CA GLU A 434 -8.98 40.01 -29.78
C GLU A 434 -7.53 39.63 -30.15
N ALA A 435 -6.71 39.27 -29.16
CA ALA A 435 -5.34 38.85 -29.37
C ALA A 435 -5.22 37.40 -29.84
N GLY A 436 -6.33 36.63 -29.92
CA GLY A 436 -6.33 35.23 -30.31
C GLY A 436 -5.62 34.29 -29.31
N VAL A 437 -5.50 34.73 -28.05
CA VAL A 437 -4.77 34.01 -27.00
C VAL A 437 -5.75 33.25 -26.09
N ASN A 438 -5.52 31.95 -25.91
CA ASN A 438 -6.33 31.16 -24.99
C ASN A 438 -5.71 31.16 -23.59
N PRO A 439 -6.38 31.75 -22.56
CA PRO A 439 -5.85 31.79 -21.20
C PRO A 439 -5.72 30.39 -20.56
N LEU A 440 -6.47 29.40 -21.01
CA LEU A 440 -6.34 28.01 -20.56
C LEU A 440 -5.12 27.30 -21.20
N GLY A 441 -4.54 27.86 -22.26
CA GLY A 441 -3.38 27.30 -22.93
C GLY A 441 -2.15 27.18 -22.00
N GLY A 442 -2.00 28.11 -21.05
CA GLY A 442 -0.88 28.12 -20.09
C GLY A 442 -0.90 27.02 -19.05
N CYS A 443 -2.08 26.55 -18.64
CA CYS A 443 -2.21 25.46 -17.64
C CYS A 443 -2.29 24.06 -18.27
N LEU A 444 -2.42 23.96 -19.61
CA LEU A 444 -2.56 22.70 -20.33
C LEU A 444 -1.40 21.71 -20.08
N PRO A 445 -0.11 22.11 -20.01
CA PRO A 445 0.97 21.19 -19.66
C PRO A 445 0.78 20.57 -18.29
N MET A 446 0.34 21.33 -17.30
CA MET A 446 0.11 20.83 -15.94
C MET A 446 -1.03 19.80 -15.90
N VAL A 447 -2.14 20.08 -16.60
CA VAL A 447 -3.28 19.16 -16.67
C VAL A 447 -2.90 17.85 -17.35
N LEU A 448 -2.12 17.92 -18.43
CA LEU A 448 -1.64 16.75 -19.16
C LEU A 448 -0.61 15.94 -18.36
N GLN A 449 0.23 16.63 -17.60
CA GLN A 449 1.27 16.02 -16.77
C GLN A 449 0.70 15.28 -15.54
N MET A 450 -0.48 15.69 -15.03
CA MET A 450 -1.05 15.11 -13.82
C MET A 450 -1.33 13.59 -13.93
N PRO A 451 -1.97 13.07 -14.99
CA PRO A 451 -2.13 11.61 -15.16
C PRO A 451 -0.79 10.87 -15.22
N VAL A 452 0.19 11.42 -15.96
CA VAL A 452 1.54 10.84 -16.06
C VAL A 452 2.23 10.85 -14.70
N PHE A 453 2.13 11.96 -13.97
CA PHE A 453 2.70 12.07 -12.62
C PHE A 453 2.07 11.07 -11.66
N ILE A 454 0.73 10.97 -11.60
CA ILE A 454 0.04 10.03 -10.71
C ILE A 454 0.41 8.58 -11.05
N THR A 455 0.53 8.27 -12.34
CA THR A 455 0.94 6.94 -12.81
C THR A 455 2.36 6.60 -12.34
N LEU A 456 3.31 7.49 -12.62
CA LEU A 456 4.71 7.30 -12.20
C LEU A 456 4.86 7.32 -10.68
N PHE A 457 4.12 8.19 -9.97
CA PHE A 457 4.09 8.20 -8.52
C PHE A 457 3.68 6.83 -7.96
N ASN A 458 2.61 6.23 -8.49
CA ASN A 458 2.16 4.91 -8.04
C ASN A 458 3.18 3.82 -8.35
N VAL A 459 3.74 3.82 -9.57
CA VAL A 459 4.75 2.84 -9.99
C VAL A 459 6.02 3.00 -9.15
N LEU A 460 6.65 4.19 -9.15
CA LEU A 460 7.95 4.40 -8.49
C LEU A 460 7.88 4.27 -6.97
N ARG A 461 6.71 4.48 -6.36
CA ARG A 461 6.54 4.34 -4.92
C ARG A 461 6.32 2.90 -4.47
N ASN A 462 5.63 2.08 -5.28
CA ASN A 462 5.13 0.78 -4.85
C ASN A 462 5.84 -0.41 -5.52
N THR A 463 6.76 -0.15 -6.47
CA THR A 463 7.50 -1.19 -7.19
C THR A 463 8.66 -1.69 -6.33
N ILE A 464 8.67 -2.99 -6.03
CA ILE A 464 9.69 -3.61 -5.17
C ILE A 464 11.08 -3.57 -5.80
N GLU A 465 11.17 -3.58 -7.11
CA GLU A 465 12.41 -3.58 -7.88
C GLU A 465 13.21 -2.27 -7.71
N LEU A 466 12.55 -1.19 -7.26
CA LEU A 466 13.22 0.06 -6.91
C LEU A 466 13.75 0.08 -5.47
N ARG A 467 13.34 -0.89 -4.65
CA ARG A 467 13.79 -1.01 -3.27
C ARG A 467 15.27 -1.37 -3.25
N GLN A 468 16.08 -0.52 -2.60
CA GLN A 468 17.55 -0.64 -2.55
C GLN A 468 18.22 -0.63 -3.94
N ALA A 469 17.55 -0.08 -4.95
CA ALA A 469 18.13 0.13 -6.27
C ALA A 469 19.00 1.40 -6.26
N PRO A 470 20.33 1.28 -6.45
CA PRO A 470 21.22 2.44 -6.49
C PRO A 470 21.09 3.18 -7.82
N PHE A 471 21.37 4.49 -7.79
CA PHE A 471 21.50 5.27 -9.02
C PHE A 471 22.91 5.82 -9.21
N PHE A 472 23.24 6.93 -8.56
CA PHE A 472 24.54 7.62 -8.71
C PHE A 472 24.89 8.37 -7.42
N ALA A 473 26.20 8.45 -7.11
CA ALA A 473 26.80 9.15 -5.97
C ALA A 473 26.20 8.66 -4.62
N TRP A 474 25.46 9.51 -3.91
CA TRP A 474 24.88 9.20 -2.59
C TRP A 474 23.51 8.50 -2.67
N MET A 475 22.90 8.33 -3.86
CA MET A 475 21.58 7.73 -4.02
C MET A 475 21.69 6.20 -4.08
N ASN A 476 21.62 5.55 -2.92
CA ASN A 476 21.76 4.10 -2.81
C ASN A 476 20.41 3.37 -2.84
N ASP A 477 19.30 4.10 -2.75
CA ASP A 477 17.92 3.54 -2.75
C ASP A 477 16.95 4.53 -3.40
N LEU A 478 16.47 4.20 -4.61
CA LEU A 478 15.51 5.03 -5.34
C LEU A 478 14.11 5.00 -4.74
N SER A 479 13.80 4.05 -3.86
CA SER A 479 12.51 3.93 -3.17
C SER A 479 12.41 4.77 -1.90
N GLN A 480 13.52 5.32 -1.42
CA GLN A 480 13.66 6.15 -0.23
C GLN A 480 14.01 7.61 -0.60
N PRO A 481 13.83 8.57 0.32
CA PRO A 481 14.36 9.91 0.13
C PRO A 481 15.88 9.91 -0.08
N ASP A 482 16.40 10.84 -0.88
CA ASP A 482 17.83 11.01 -1.09
C ASP A 482 18.50 11.65 0.13
N VAL A 483 19.10 10.88 0.99
CA VAL A 483 19.80 11.36 2.17
C VAL A 483 21.30 11.46 1.89
N LEU A 484 21.81 12.70 1.76
CA LEU A 484 23.23 12.97 1.62
C LEU A 484 23.95 12.93 2.98
N ALA A 485 23.33 13.49 4.02
CA ALA A 485 23.85 13.58 5.36
C ALA A 485 22.74 13.66 6.39
N THR A 486 23.02 13.32 7.63
CA THR A 486 22.10 13.49 8.77
C THR A 486 22.63 14.57 9.70
N LEU A 487 21.76 15.51 10.07
CA LEU A 487 22.06 16.58 11.01
C LEU A 487 21.86 16.09 12.45
N PRO A 488 22.63 16.59 13.41
CA PRO A 488 22.43 16.28 14.83
C PRO A 488 21.14 16.93 15.39
N VAL A 489 20.57 17.89 14.66
CA VAL A 489 19.35 18.62 15.03
C VAL A 489 18.23 18.33 14.05
N SER A 490 17.03 18.03 14.55
CA SER A 490 15.85 17.85 13.71
C SER A 490 15.23 19.19 13.35
N LEU A 491 15.16 19.51 12.05
CA LEU A 491 14.52 20.71 11.53
C LEU A 491 12.99 20.51 11.51
N PRO A 492 12.20 21.53 11.89
CA PRO A 492 10.76 21.47 11.77
C PRO A 492 10.34 21.13 10.34
N LEU A 493 9.38 20.21 10.13
CA LEU A 493 8.85 19.70 8.87
C LEU A 493 9.82 18.84 8.03
N LEU A 494 11.12 19.14 8.03
CA LEU A 494 12.13 18.47 7.20
C LEU A 494 12.74 17.24 7.89
N GLY A 495 12.83 17.26 9.22
CA GLY A 495 13.53 16.22 9.99
C GLY A 495 15.02 16.48 10.10
N ASN A 496 15.82 15.43 10.31
CA ASN A 496 17.27 15.52 10.45
C ASN A 496 18.06 15.11 9.19
N ALA A 497 17.39 14.65 8.15
CA ALA A 497 18.01 14.22 6.89
C ALA A 497 18.19 15.40 5.93
N VAL A 498 19.36 15.51 5.28
CA VAL A 498 19.63 16.49 4.23
C VAL A 498 19.41 15.83 2.88
N SER A 499 18.34 16.23 2.20
CA SER A 499 17.98 15.78 0.85
C SER A 499 18.32 16.84 -0.20
N VAL A 500 19.07 16.45 -1.21
CA VAL A 500 19.60 17.38 -2.24
C VAL A 500 18.65 17.51 -3.44
N LEU A 501 18.10 16.39 -3.91
CA LEU A 501 17.22 16.38 -5.09
C LEU A 501 16.00 17.30 -4.98
N PRO A 502 15.25 17.34 -3.85
CA PRO A 502 14.13 18.26 -3.70
C PRO A 502 14.54 19.73 -3.75
N VAL A 503 15.74 20.05 -3.21
CA VAL A 503 16.28 21.41 -3.25
C VAL A 503 16.65 21.83 -4.69
N LEU A 504 17.32 20.94 -5.44
CA LEU A 504 17.62 21.15 -6.85
C LEU A 504 16.34 21.26 -7.69
N MET A 505 15.35 20.45 -7.40
CA MET A 505 14.03 20.51 -8.04
C MET A 505 13.36 21.87 -7.78
N GLY A 506 13.34 22.33 -6.54
CA GLY A 506 12.77 23.64 -6.15
C GLY A 506 13.51 24.80 -6.82
N ALA A 507 14.85 24.75 -6.86
CA ALA A 507 15.65 25.74 -7.58
C ALA A 507 15.33 25.74 -9.09
N GLY A 508 15.23 24.56 -9.70
CA GLY A 508 14.79 24.40 -11.09
C GLY A 508 13.39 25.01 -11.34
N MET A 509 12.43 24.77 -10.44
CA MET A 509 11.09 25.35 -10.53
C MET A 509 11.12 26.88 -10.43
N LEU A 510 12.00 27.45 -9.59
CA LEU A 510 12.20 28.91 -9.51
C LEU A 510 12.78 29.48 -10.82
N VAL A 511 13.74 28.80 -11.43
CA VAL A 511 14.29 29.19 -12.74
C VAL A 511 13.19 29.08 -13.81
N GLN A 512 12.46 27.98 -13.83
CA GLN A 512 11.35 27.78 -14.79
C GLN A 512 10.27 28.85 -14.65
N SER A 513 9.92 29.24 -13.43
CA SER A 513 8.90 30.28 -13.18
C SER A 513 9.35 31.66 -13.66
N ARG A 514 10.65 31.98 -13.60
CA ARG A 514 11.20 33.23 -14.15
C ARG A 514 11.19 33.27 -15.69
N ILE A 515 11.53 32.15 -16.33
CA ILE A 515 11.54 32.05 -17.79
C ILE A 515 10.12 31.98 -18.34
N GLY A 516 9.20 31.31 -17.62
CA GLY A 516 7.81 31.10 -18.04
C GLY A 516 6.84 32.24 -17.74
N GLY A 517 7.26 33.23 -16.95
CA GLY A 517 6.44 34.36 -16.51
C GLY A 517 5.35 33.98 -15.51
N SER A 518 4.64 34.99 -15.03
CA SER A 518 3.60 34.86 -14.00
C SER A 518 2.35 34.14 -14.53
N ILE A 519 1.93 33.07 -13.88
CA ILE A 519 0.64 32.36 -14.10
C ILE A 519 -0.50 33.11 -13.37
N ALA A 520 -0.49 34.44 -13.41
CA ALA A 520 -1.50 35.25 -12.73
C ALA A 520 -2.81 35.25 -13.52
N GLY A 521 -3.88 34.78 -12.89
CA GLY A 521 -5.24 35.02 -13.39
C GLY A 521 -5.62 36.51 -13.43
N PRO A 522 -6.70 36.86 -14.15
CA PRO A 522 -7.15 38.26 -14.32
C PRO A 522 -7.45 38.95 -13.01
N GLU A 523 -7.85 38.22 -11.98
CA GLU A 523 -8.30 38.77 -10.69
C GLU A 523 -7.21 38.89 -9.61
N SER A 524 -6.00 38.34 -9.84
CA SER A 524 -4.94 38.39 -8.83
C SER A 524 -4.19 39.74 -8.86
N SER A 525 -3.94 40.33 -7.70
CA SER A 525 -3.05 41.49 -7.59
C SER A 525 -1.62 41.09 -8.00
N ALA A 526 -0.84 42.04 -8.52
CA ALA A 526 0.56 41.78 -8.92
C ALA A 526 1.39 41.23 -7.76
N THR A 527 1.09 41.61 -6.52
CA THR A 527 1.74 41.11 -5.30
C THR A 527 1.34 39.66 -5.01
N GLN A 528 0.06 39.32 -5.17
CA GLN A 528 -0.45 37.97 -4.92
C GLN A 528 0.09 36.96 -5.95
N SER A 529 0.22 37.37 -7.22
CA SER A 529 0.79 36.51 -8.27
C SER A 529 2.28 36.28 -8.08
N LYS A 530 3.06 37.26 -7.66
CA LYS A 530 4.47 37.14 -7.32
C LYS A 530 4.68 36.23 -6.08
N ALA A 531 3.85 36.42 -5.04
CA ALA A 531 3.89 35.58 -3.86
C ALA A 531 3.63 34.11 -4.20
N LEU A 532 2.60 33.80 -5.00
CA LEU A 532 2.28 32.45 -5.44
C LEU A 532 3.41 31.84 -6.30
N GLN A 533 4.04 32.63 -7.16
CA GLN A 533 5.15 32.22 -8.02
C GLN A 533 6.38 31.75 -7.23
N HIS A 534 6.68 32.36 -6.08
CA HIS A 534 7.81 31.98 -5.23
C HIS A 534 7.42 30.96 -4.16
N MET A 535 6.21 31.04 -3.64
CA MET A 535 5.75 30.14 -2.59
C MET A 535 5.55 28.71 -3.10
N LEU A 536 5.05 28.54 -4.35
CA LEU A 536 4.76 27.21 -4.91
C LEU A 536 6.01 26.32 -5.00
N PRO A 537 7.18 26.76 -5.51
CA PRO A 537 8.41 25.98 -5.50
C PRO A 537 8.86 25.57 -4.09
N ILE A 538 8.73 26.47 -3.10
CA ILE A 538 9.08 26.19 -1.71
C ILE A 538 8.17 25.11 -1.13
N VAL A 539 6.86 25.24 -1.32
CA VAL A 539 5.86 24.23 -0.87
C VAL A 539 6.14 22.87 -1.51
N PHE A 540 6.45 22.84 -2.81
CA PHE A 540 6.81 21.59 -3.50
C PHE A 540 8.12 20.99 -2.96
N THR A 541 9.13 21.82 -2.71
CA THR A 541 10.39 21.36 -2.10
C THR A 541 10.13 20.65 -0.76
N VAL A 542 9.35 21.26 0.12
CA VAL A 542 8.99 20.69 1.43
C VAL A 542 8.16 19.40 1.26
N LEU A 543 7.19 19.41 0.35
CA LEU A 543 6.34 18.25 0.09
C LEU A 543 7.14 17.04 -0.44
N PHE A 544 8.09 17.30 -1.34
CA PHE A 544 8.90 16.25 -1.97
C PHE A 544 10.11 15.83 -1.12
N TYR A 545 10.38 16.52 0.00
CA TYR A 545 11.54 16.26 0.85
C TYR A 545 11.57 14.85 1.44
N LYS A 546 10.39 14.29 1.69
CA LYS A 546 10.21 12.92 2.23
C LYS A 546 9.71 11.91 1.18
N MET A 547 9.76 12.29 -0.10
CA MET A 547 9.33 11.42 -1.19
C MET A 547 10.49 10.56 -1.70
N PRO A 548 10.18 9.39 -2.31
CA PRO A 548 11.20 8.54 -2.94
C PRO A 548 12.07 9.31 -3.94
N SER A 549 13.39 9.12 -3.87
CA SER A 549 14.36 9.82 -4.72
C SER A 549 14.13 9.57 -6.22
N GLY A 550 13.67 8.38 -6.62
CA GLY A 550 13.29 8.09 -8.01
C GLY A 550 12.18 8.98 -8.54
N LEU A 551 11.19 9.32 -7.70
CA LEU A 551 10.12 10.25 -8.08
C LEU A 551 10.61 11.69 -8.19
N VAL A 552 11.46 12.12 -7.25
CA VAL A 552 12.06 13.47 -7.26
C VAL A 552 12.99 13.62 -8.46
N LEU A 553 13.76 12.58 -8.80
CA LEU A 553 14.61 12.52 -9.98
C LEU A 553 13.78 12.70 -11.28
N TYR A 554 12.68 11.95 -11.41
CA TYR A 554 11.76 12.13 -12.53
C TYR A 554 11.29 13.58 -12.65
N TRP A 555 10.87 14.20 -11.54
CA TRP A 555 10.39 15.59 -11.55
C TRP A 555 11.49 16.58 -11.89
N LEU A 556 12.68 16.42 -11.31
CA LEU A 556 13.86 17.25 -11.61
C LEU A 556 14.19 17.21 -13.10
N VAL A 557 14.29 16.00 -13.69
CA VAL A 557 14.60 15.81 -15.12
C VAL A 557 13.54 16.48 -15.98
N ASN A 558 12.25 16.31 -15.66
CA ASN A 558 11.16 16.98 -16.39
C ASN A 558 11.22 18.50 -16.28
N THR A 559 11.61 19.03 -15.11
CA THR A 559 11.80 20.47 -14.89
C THR A 559 12.95 21.00 -15.77
N VAL A 560 14.10 20.33 -15.78
CA VAL A 560 15.26 20.69 -16.61
C VAL A 560 14.89 20.66 -18.09
N LEU A 561 14.24 19.60 -18.55
CA LEU A 561 13.78 19.47 -19.95
C LEU A 561 12.75 20.55 -20.31
N SER A 562 11.90 20.98 -19.35
CA SER A 562 10.94 22.06 -19.57
C SER A 562 11.63 23.42 -19.70
N ILE A 563 12.63 23.70 -18.84
CA ILE A 563 13.47 24.90 -18.92
C ILE A 563 14.15 24.97 -20.28
N TRP A 564 14.77 23.87 -20.70
CA TRP A 564 15.44 23.75 -22.00
C TRP A 564 14.47 24.02 -23.16
N GLN A 565 13.31 23.36 -23.18
CA GLN A 565 12.28 23.54 -24.20
C GLN A 565 11.79 25.00 -24.25
N GLN A 566 11.53 25.62 -23.11
CA GLN A 566 11.04 26.98 -23.01
C GLN A 566 12.08 28.00 -23.47
N TYR A 567 13.35 27.77 -23.11
CA TYR A 567 14.47 28.60 -23.58
C TYR A 567 14.55 28.64 -25.11
N TYR A 568 14.47 27.47 -25.77
CA TYR A 568 14.50 27.40 -27.25
C TYR A 568 13.29 28.05 -27.91
N ILE A 569 12.11 27.93 -27.32
CA ILE A 569 10.89 28.58 -27.82
C ILE A 569 11.04 30.12 -27.72
N ASN A 570 11.53 30.64 -26.62
CA ASN A 570 11.74 32.07 -26.42
C ASN A 570 12.78 32.62 -27.40
N LYS A 571 13.94 31.95 -27.54
CA LYS A 571 15.01 32.35 -28.45
C LYS A 571 14.56 32.36 -29.93
N GLY A 572 13.80 31.31 -30.35
CA GLY A 572 13.25 31.24 -31.71
C GLY A 572 12.28 32.37 -32.02
N ALA A 573 11.53 32.78 -31.01
CA ALA A 573 10.57 33.86 -31.16
C ALA A 573 11.24 35.24 -31.21
N GLU A 574 12.24 35.51 -30.35
CA GLU A 574 13.04 36.74 -30.41
C GLU A 574 13.71 36.92 -31.78
N LYS A 575 14.22 35.81 -32.35
CA LYS A 575 14.78 35.82 -33.71
C LYS A 575 13.75 36.22 -34.76
N ALA A 576 12.56 35.60 -34.72
CA ALA A 576 11.46 35.92 -35.64
C ALA A 576 10.96 37.39 -35.52
N GLU A 577 10.97 37.94 -34.31
CA GLU A 577 10.61 39.34 -34.06
C GLU A 577 11.68 40.33 -34.59
N ARG A 578 12.96 40.01 -34.45
CA ARG A 578 14.06 40.78 -35.02
C ARG A 578 13.99 40.80 -36.55
N GLU A 579 13.81 39.64 -37.18
CA GLU A 579 13.67 39.51 -38.62
C GLU A 579 12.48 40.31 -39.19
N ARG A 580 11.33 40.31 -38.49
CA ARG A 580 10.16 41.10 -38.83
C ARG A 580 10.41 42.61 -38.70
N ALA A 581 11.08 43.02 -37.61
CA ALA A 581 11.42 44.42 -37.38
C ALA A 581 12.44 44.95 -38.40
N GLU A 582 13.34 44.08 -38.86
CA GLU A 582 14.31 44.40 -39.91
C GLU A 582 13.66 44.55 -41.29
N TYR A 583 12.75 43.60 -41.61
CA TYR A 583 11.95 43.66 -42.84
C TYR A 583 11.04 44.92 -42.89
N ALA A 584 10.45 45.30 -41.77
CA ALA A 584 9.61 46.50 -41.67
C ALA A 584 10.41 47.82 -41.77
N LYS A 585 11.74 47.82 -41.59
CA LYS A 585 12.61 48.97 -41.80
C LYS A 585 13.13 49.09 -43.22
N THR A 586 13.10 47.98 -43.98
CA THR A 586 13.61 47.91 -45.37
C THR A 586 12.50 48.02 -46.43
N SER A 587 11.24 47.85 -46.02
CA SER A 587 10.03 48.12 -46.81
C SER A 587 9.42 49.47 -46.47
#